data_f486cfc0ba30b5ccac78f1abac209f50
#
_entry.id   f486cfc0ba30b5ccac78f1abac209f50
#
_cell.length_a   1.000
_cell.length_b   1.000
_cell.length_c   1.000
_cell.angle_alpha   90.00
_cell.angle_beta   90.00
_cell.angle_gamma   90.00
#
_symmetry.space_group_name_H-M   'P 1'
#
loop_
_entity.id
_entity.type
_entity.pdbx_description
1 polymer ?
#
loop_
_entity_poly.entity_id
_entity_poly.type
_entity_poly.pdbx_seq_one_letter_code
_entity_poly.pdbx_strand_id
1 'polypeptide(L)'
;MNRSLVLVAALLCATGGVAMAQDTATSAQPATTAQSGAAAKEFVEQAGTGGLAEVEMGELGAKKATNGQVKAFAKQVVADHTKANQELVTASKGKGVQVPSSRTALHKATIEKFQQQEAGKSFDRDYMEQMVEDHKAAVELFETAADDEKLDLDLRSYAKRVLPTLREHLKQAQTIQSKLAG
;
A
#
# COMPACT_ATOMS: atom_id res chain seq x y z
N MET A 1 -19.46 17.31 64.55
CA MET A 1 -19.18 18.18 65.72
C MET A 1 -18.01 19.08 65.33
N ASN A 2 -18.16 20.38 65.62
CA ASN A 2 -17.21 21.52 65.59
C ASN A 2 -16.64 21.90 64.18
N ARG A 3 -17.13 22.93 63.55
CA ARG A 3 -17.18 24.39 63.80
C ARG A 3 -15.81 25.00 64.10
N SER A 4 -15.27 25.76 63.16
CA SER A 4 -14.86 27.15 63.45
C SER A 4 -14.63 27.94 62.16
N LEU A 5 -15.38 28.98 62.05
CA LEU A 5 -15.31 30.12 61.13
C LEU A 5 -14.23 31.08 61.63
N VAL A 6 -13.40 31.64 60.76
CA VAL A 6 -12.77 32.95 60.96
C VAL A 6 -12.75 33.71 59.66
N LEU A 7 -13.40 34.84 59.70
CA LEU A 7 -13.49 35.92 58.74
C LEU A 7 -12.46 37.01 59.09
N VAL A 8 -11.66 37.51 58.14
CA VAL A 8 -11.12 38.91 58.22
C VAL A 8 -10.76 39.39 56.81
N ALA A 9 -11.57 40.28 56.34
CA ALA A 9 -11.33 41.63 55.83
C ALA A 9 -10.36 41.92 54.68
N ALA A 10 -10.94 42.64 53.73
CA ALA A 10 -10.46 43.26 52.49
C ALA A 10 -9.29 44.20 52.62
N LEU A 11 -8.51 44.31 51.55
CA LEU A 11 -7.91 45.57 51.12
C LEU A 11 -7.76 45.62 49.62
N LEU A 12 -8.45 46.57 48.95
CA LEU A 12 -8.27 46.92 47.56
C LEU A 12 -6.90 47.58 47.34
N CYS A 13 -6.16 47.11 46.31
CA CYS A 13 -5.23 47.95 45.57
C CYS A 13 -5.35 47.63 44.09
N ALA A 14 -5.89 48.59 43.33
CA ALA A 14 -5.92 48.60 41.89
C ALA A 14 -4.53 49.00 41.36
N THR A 15 -3.89 48.15 40.59
CA THR A 15 -2.84 48.56 39.65
C THR A 15 -3.02 47.76 38.37
N GLY A 16 -3.13 48.49 37.24
CA GLY A 16 -3.32 47.96 35.92
C GLY A 16 -2.17 47.03 35.50
N GLY A 17 -2.52 45.82 35.14
CA GLY A 17 -1.63 44.84 34.51
C GLY A 17 -2.18 44.53 33.11
N VAL A 18 -1.43 44.95 32.12
CA VAL A 18 -1.61 44.59 30.70
C VAL A 18 -1.70 43.08 30.59
N ALA A 19 -2.85 42.58 30.16
CA ALA A 19 -3.02 41.17 29.81
C ALA A 19 -2.23 40.94 28.52
N MET A 20 -1.02 40.39 28.65
CA MET A 20 -0.32 39.72 27.54
C MET A 20 -1.14 38.49 27.22
N ALA A 21 -1.82 38.52 26.08
CA ALA A 21 -2.35 37.32 25.45
C ALA A 21 -1.15 36.42 25.08
N GLN A 22 -0.96 35.37 25.83
CA GLN A 22 -0.08 34.28 25.41
C GLN A 22 -0.79 33.55 24.27
N ASP A 23 -0.38 33.90 23.04
CA ASP A 23 -0.63 33.03 21.87
C ASP A 23 -0.03 31.65 22.20
N THR A 24 -0.85 30.74 22.65
CA THR A 24 -0.56 29.34 22.62
C THR A 24 -0.62 28.88 21.15
N ALA A 25 0.44 29.18 20.41
CA ALA A 25 0.71 28.51 19.15
C ALA A 25 0.88 27.02 19.47
N THR A 26 -0.21 26.28 19.38
CA THR A 26 -0.20 24.83 19.40
C THR A 26 0.64 24.35 18.22
N SER A 27 1.90 23.99 18.48
CA SER A 27 2.80 23.38 17.50
C SER A 27 2.36 21.93 17.23
N ALA A 28 1.28 21.77 16.45
CA ALA A 28 0.76 20.46 16.04
C ALA A 28 1.49 19.85 14.82
N GLN A 29 2.67 20.38 14.46
CA GLN A 29 3.35 20.05 13.21
C GLN A 29 4.24 18.80 13.21
N PRO A 30 4.86 18.28 14.31
CA PRO A 30 5.77 17.14 14.21
C PRO A 30 5.07 15.79 14.08
N ALA A 31 3.88 15.62 14.65
CA ALA A 31 3.18 14.32 14.65
C ALA A 31 2.62 13.95 13.27
N THR A 32 2.09 14.91 12.52
CA THR A 32 1.53 14.72 11.18
C THR A 32 2.61 14.35 10.15
N THR A 33 3.80 14.93 10.21
CA THR A 33 4.89 14.66 9.28
C THR A 33 5.49 13.27 9.49
N ALA A 34 5.63 12.84 10.74
CA ALA A 34 6.14 11.50 11.07
C ALA A 34 5.16 10.40 10.66
N GLN A 35 3.85 10.60 10.84
CA GLN A 35 2.81 9.66 10.42
C GLN A 35 2.70 9.56 8.89
N SER A 36 2.79 10.69 8.18
CA SER A 36 2.82 10.71 6.72
C SER A 36 4.04 9.95 6.16
N GLY A 37 5.22 10.13 6.76
CA GLY A 37 6.43 9.40 6.36
C GLY A 37 6.32 7.89 6.61
N ALA A 38 5.69 7.47 7.70
CA ALA A 38 5.47 6.05 8.00
C ALA A 38 4.49 5.40 7.00
N ALA A 39 3.35 6.05 6.72
CA ALA A 39 2.37 5.58 5.73
C ALA A 39 2.98 5.48 4.33
N ALA A 40 3.75 6.50 3.91
CA ALA A 40 4.46 6.48 2.63
C ALA A 40 5.45 5.32 2.54
N LYS A 41 6.23 5.08 3.60
CA LYS A 41 7.19 3.99 3.65
C LYS A 41 6.49 2.63 3.52
N GLU A 42 5.45 2.41 4.30
CA GLU A 42 4.70 1.16 4.30
C GLU A 42 4.08 0.87 2.93
N PHE A 43 3.37 1.83 2.36
CA PHE A 43 2.76 1.67 1.03
C PHE A 43 3.82 1.41 -0.05
N VAL A 44 4.88 2.22 -0.12
CA VAL A 44 5.94 2.07 -1.13
C VAL A 44 6.67 0.74 -1.00
N GLU A 45 6.90 0.26 0.22
CA GLU A 45 7.53 -1.04 0.47
C GLU A 45 6.64 -2.19 -0.01
N GLN A 46 5.36 -2.20 0.34
CA GLN A 46 4.43 -3.26 -0.07
C GLN A 46 4.15 -3.22 -1.58
N ALA A 47 3.84 -2.06 -2.14
CA ALA A 47 3.60 -1.91 -3.57
C ALA A 47 4.84 -2.26 -4.42
N GLY A 48 6.04 -1.84 -3.97
CA GLY A 48 7.30 -2.11 -4.68
C GLY A 48 7.70 -3.58 -4.64
N THR A 49 7.66 -4.23 -3.46
CA THR A 49 8.01 -5.66 -3.35
C THR A 49 7.01 -6.56 -4.05
N GLY A 50 5.70 -6.24 -3.94
CA GLY A 50 4.62 -6.94 -4.65
C GLY A 50 4.74 -6.78 -6.16
N GLY A 51 4.92 -5.55 -6.63
CA GLY A 51 5.07 -5.28 -8.07
C GLY A 51 6.26 -6.00 -8.71
N LEU A 52 7.39 -6.13 -7.99
CA LEU A 52 8.54 -6.93 -8.45
C LEU A 52 8.20 -8.43 -8.49
N ALA A 53 7.45 -8.93 -7.51
CA ALA A 53 7.02 -10.33 -7.47
C ALA A 53 6.06 -10.65 -8.63
N GLU A 54 5.11 -9.74 -8.92
CA GLU A 54 4.15 -9.90 -10.01
C GLU A 54 4.81 -9.94 -11.39
N VAL A 55 5.84 -9.13 -11.62
CA VAL A 55 6.61 -9.21 -12.87
C VAL A 55 7.25 -10.58 -13.04
N GLU A 56 7.93 -11.11 -12.02
CA GLU A 56 8.59 -12.42 -12.12
C GLU A 56 7.60 -13.58 -12.19
N MET A 57 6.51 -13.54 -11.42
CA MET A 57 5.43 -14.51 -11.53
C MET A 57 4.79 -14.47 -12.92
N GLY A 58 4.58 -13.28 -13.48
CA GLY A 58 4.09 -13.11 -14.83
C GLY A 58 5.02 -13.71 -15.89
N GLU A 59 6.32 -13.47 -15.79
CA GLU A 59 7.34 -14.09 -16.68
C GLU A 59 7.31 -15.60 -16.57
N LEU A 60 7.20 -16.15 -15.37
CA LEU A 60 7.11 -17.56 -15.12
C LEU A 60 5.83 -18.19 -15.71
N GLY A 61 4.68 -17.54 -15.49
CA GLY A 61 3.40 -17.95 -16.08
C GLY A 61 3.43 -17.90 -17.61
N ALA A 62 3.97 -16.83 -18.20
CA ALA A 62 4.12 -16.70 -19.65
C ALA A 62 4.99 -17.82 -20.27
N LYS A 63 6.00 -18.28 -19.52
CA LYS A 63 6.90 -19.36 -19.94
C LYS A 63 6.30 -20.76 -19.76
N LYS A 64 5.71 -21.04 -18.58
CA LYS A 64 5.33 -22.41 -18.17
C LYS A 64 3.86 -22.76 -18.42
N ALA A 65 2.95 -21.79 -18.46
CA ALA A 65 1.53 -22.07 -18.68
C ALA A 65 1.30 -22.83 -19.98
N THR A 66 0.39 -23.79 -19.94
CA THR A 66 -0.05 -24.57 -21.09
C THR A 66 -1.36 -24.04 -21.67
N ASN A 67 -2.20 -23.42 -20.85
CA ASN A 67 -3.44 -22.77 -21.28
C ASN A 67 -3.13 -21.41 -21.92
N GLY A 68 -3.67 -21.17 -23.11
CA GLY A 68 -3.44 -19.92 -23.86
C GLY A 68 -3.96 -18.66 -23.16
N GLN A 69 -5.07 -18.75 -22.41
CA GLN A 69 -5.60 -17.62 -21.65
C GLN A 69 -4.72 -17.27 -20.44
N VAL A 70 -4.20 -18.29 -19.73
CA VAL A 70 -3.24 -18.10 -18.63
C VAL A 70 -1.96 -17.43 -19.15
N LYS A 71 -1.43 -17.92 -20.27
CA LYS A 71 -0.22 -17.35 -20.89
C LYS A 71 -0.42 -15.89 -21.33
N ALA A 72 -1.58 -15.56 -21.89
CA ALA A 72 -1.90 -14.20 -22.32
C ALA A 72 -2.04 -13.25 -21.11
N PHE A 73 -2.75 -13.69 -20.07
CA PHE A 73 -2.89 -12.96 -18.80
C PHE A 73 -1.53 -12.70 -18.16
N ALA A 74 -0.68 -13.70 -18.05
CA ALA A 74 0.67 -13.58 -17.48
C ALA A 74 1.52 -12.53 -18.21
N LYS A 75 1.46 -12.49 -19.54
CA LYS A 75 2.15 -11.46 -20.34
C LYS A 75 1.61 -10.05 -20.10
N GLN A 76 0.31 -9.91 -19.91
CA GLN A 76 -0.32 -8.63 -19.57
C GLN A 76 0.13 -8.16 -18.18
N VAL A 77 0.14 -9.06 -17.19
CA VAL A 77 0.66 -8.76 -15.84
C VAL A 77 2.08 -8.22 -15.90
N VAL A 78 2.99 -8.86 -16.66
CA VAL A 78 4.37 -8.37 -16.84
C VAL A 78 4.40 -6.94 -17.35
N ALA A 79 3.65 -6.65 -18.41
CA ALA A 79 3.67 -5.33 -19.05
C ALA A 79 3.14 -4.24 -18.10
N ASP A 80 1.99 -4.49 -17.47
CA ASP A 80 1.31 -3.52 -16.64
C ASP A 80 2.04 -3.28 -15.32
N HIS A 81 2.53 -4.33 -14.65
CA HIS A 81 3.30 -4.18 -13.41
C HIS A 81 4.70 -3.58 -13.64
N THR A 82 5.35 -3.86 -14.77
CA THR A 82 6.60 -3.15 -15.13
C THR A 82 6.37 -1.65 -15.23
N LYS A 83 5.29 -1.22 -15.89
CA LYS A 83 4.92 0.19 -16.00
C LYS A 83 4.57 0.77 -14.63
N ALA A 84 3.76 0.08 -13.83
CA ALA A 84 3.36 0.52 -12.49
C ALA A 84 4.60 0.70 -11.57
N ASN A 85 5.57 -0.21 -11.62
CA ASN A 85 6.82 -0.11 -10.86
C ASN A 85 7.63 1.15 -11.25
N GLN A 86 7.70 1.50 -12.52
CA GLN A 86 8.36 2.74 -12.99
C GLN A 86 7.62 3.99 -12.50
N GLU A 87 6.29 3.96 -12.53
CA GLU A 87 5.46 5.04 -12.00
C GLU A 87 5.61 5.20 -10.49
N LEU A 88 5.72 4.09 -9.72
CA LEU A 88 5.98 4.12 -8.28
C LEU A 88 7.31 4.83 -7.97
N VAL A 89 8.38 4.49 -8.70
CA VAL A 89 9.67 5.18 -8.56
C VAL A 89 9.52 6.69 -8.78
N THR A 90 8.70 7.08 -9.75
CA THR A 90 8.47 8.50 -10.03
C THR A 90 7.65 9.18 -8.93
N ALA A 91 6.58 8.54 -8.46
CA ALA A 91 5.70 9.05 -7.40
C ALA A 91 6.43 9.16 -6.04
N SER A 92 7.46 8.33 -5.82
CA SER A 92 8.25 8.30 -4.57
C SER A 92 9.37 9.33 -4.51
N LYS A 93 9.68 10.03 -5.63
CA LYS A 93 10.77 11.01 -5.67
C LYS A 93 10.56 12.15 -4.67
N GLY A 94 11.58 12.45 -3.88
CA GLY A 94 11.55 13.53 -2.91
C GLY A 94 10.72 13.27 -1.65
N LYS A 95 10.18 12.04 -1.47
CA LYS A 95 9.34 11.68 -0.31
C LYS A 95 10.13 11.08 0.86
N GLY A 96 11.45 10.96 0.76
CA GLY A 96 12.28 10.34 1.81
C GLY A 96 12.09 8.83 1.95
N VAL A 97 11.44 8.18 0.98
CA VAL A 97 11.23 6.74 0.93
C VAL A 97 11.96 6.13 -0.26
N GLN A 98 12.50 4.93 -0.07
CA GLN A 98 13.15 4.18 -1.15
C GLN A 98 12.21 3.10 -1.67
N VAL A 99 12.04 3.02 -2.99
CA VAL A 99 11.35 1.90 -3.62
C VAL A 99 12.26 0.67 -3.53
N PRO A 100 11.74 -0.47 -3.02
CA PRO A 100 12.51 -1.71 -2.94
C PRO A 100 13.07 -2.15 -4.29
N SER A 101 14.28 -2.67 -4.27
CA SER A 101 14.92 -3.30 -5.44
C SER A 101 14.90 -4.83 -5.38
N SER A 102 14.29 -5.40 -4.34
CA SER A 102 14.19 -6.85 -4.15
C SER A 102 12.84 -7.24 -3.54
N ARG A 103 12.44 -8.47 -3.79
CA ARG A 103 11.22 -9.10 -3.25
C ARG A 103 11.43 -9.54 -1.81
N THR A 104 10.33 -9.70 -1.07
CA THR A 104 10.35 -10.30 0.27
C THR A 104 10.78 -11.77 0.24
N ALA A 105 11.15 -12.33 1.39
CA ALA A 105 11.44 -13.76 1.52
C ALA A 105 10.23 -14.64 1.15
N LEU A 106 9.02 -14.18 1.52
CA LEU A 106 7.77 -14.87 1.17
C LEU A 106 7.54 -14.91 -0.34
N HIS A 107 7.69 -13.79 -1.03
CA HIS A 107 7.58 -13.75 -2.49
C HIS A 107 8.58 -14.69 -3.17
N LYS A 108 9.83 -14.71 -2.71
CA LYS A 108 10.85 -15.62 -3.23
C LYS A 108 10.46 -17.07 -3.07
N ALA A 109 9.99 -17.47 -1.88
CA ALA A 109 9.55 -18.85 -1.62
C ALA A 109 8.35 -19.26 -2.50
N THR A 110 7.38 -18.36 -2.71
CA THR A 110 6.25 -18.59 -3.61
C THR A 110 6.74 -18.78 -5.05
N ILE A 111 7.60 -17.91 -5.55
CA ILE A 111 8.16 -18.01 -6.91
C ILE A 111 8.93 -19.31 -7.10
N GLU A 112 9.80 -19.67 -6.13
CA GLU A 112 10.56 -20.92 -6.15
C GLU A 112 9.64 -22.16 -6.20
N LYS A 113 8.54 -22.16 -5.45
CA LYS A 113 7.52 -23.23 -5.54
C LYS A 113 7.00 -23.39 -6.97
N PHE A 114 6.63 -22.30 -7.63
CA PHE A 114 6.13 -22.34 -9.01
C PHE A 114 7.23 -22.64 -10.04
N GLN A 115 8.48 -22.25 -9.77
CA GLN A 115 9.62 -22.62 -10.61
C GLN A 115 9.87 -24.13 -10.62
N GLN A 116 9.68 -24.80 -9.49
CA GLN A 116 9.87 -26.25 -9.34
C GLN A 116 8.69 -27.06 -9.85
N GLN A 117 7.49 -26.49 -9.91
CA GLN A 117 6.30 -27.20 -10.37
C GLN A 117 6.39 -27.51 -11.87
N GLU A 118 5.98 -28.72 -12.27
CA GLU A 118 5.91 -29.16 -13.66
C GLU A 118 4.88 -28.33 -14.45
N ALA A 119 5.20 -28.01 -15.72
CA ALA A 119 4.24 -27.37 -16.63
C ALA A 119 3.04 -28.29 -16.91
N GLY A 120 1.83 -27.76 -16.95
CA GLY A 120 0.63 -28.56 -17.20
C GLY A 120 -0.63 -27.94 -16.59
N LYS A 121 -1.75 -28.66 -16.67
CA LYS A 121 -3.03 -28.20 -16.16
C LYS A 121 -3.01 -27.89 -14.65
N SER A 122 -2.21 -28.61 -13.86
CA SER A 122 -2.06 -28.34 -12.42
C SER A 122 -1.36 -27.01 -12.21
N PHE A 123 -0.26 -26.76 -12.93
CA PHE A 123 0.42 -25.47 -12.89
C PHE A 123 -0.54 -24.33 -13.25
N ASP A 124 -1.30 -24.46 -14.34
CA ASP A 124 -2.22 -23.41 -14.80
C ASP A 124 -3.27 -23.07 -13.73
N ARG A 125 -3.84 -24.07 -13.04
CA ARG A 125 -4.82 -23.86 -11.96
C ARG A 125 -4.19 -23.20 -10.74
N ASP A 126 -3.09 -23.76 -10.25
CA ASP A 126 -2.43 -23.27 -9.04
C ASP A 126 -1.88 -21.85 -9.25
N TYR A 127 -1.36 -21.56 -10.45
CA TYR A 127 -0.92 -20.24 -10.86
C TYR A 127 -2.08 -19.22 -10.85
N MET A 128 -3.22 -19.57 -11.42
CA MET A 128 -4.37 -18.66 -11.43
C MET A 128 -4.98 -18.48 -10.04
N GLU A 129 -4.94 -19.50 -9.18
CA GLU A 129 -5.33 -19.36 -7.78
C GLU A 129 -4.44 -18.35 -7.06
N GLN A 130 -3.12 -18.46 -7.22
CA GLN A 130 -2.17 -17.49 -6.66
C GLN A 130 -2.42 -16.08 -7.20
N MET A 131 -2.60 -15.92 -8.51
CA MET A 131 -2.88 -14.62 -9.12
C MET A 131 -4.16 -13.97 -8.57
N VAL A 132 -5.19 -14.76 -8.29
CA VAL A 132 -6.42 -14.24 -7.66
C VAL A 132 -6.14 -13.72 -6.25
N GLU A 133 -5.38 -14.46 -5.44
CA GLU A 133 -5.05 -14.03 -4.07
C GLU A 133 -4.15 -12.79 -4.05
N ASP A 134 -3.11 -12.77 -4.88
CA ASP A 134 -2.18 -11.65 -4.96
C ASP A 134 -2.88 -10.36 -5.42
N HIS A 135 -3.75 -10.46 -6.43
CA HIS A 135 -4.50 -9.31 -6.92
C HIS A 135 -5.60 -8.83 -5.98
N LYS A 136 -6.22 -9.72 -5.17
CA LYS A 136 -7.11 -9.29 -4.08
C LYS A 136 -6.35 -8.43 -3.07
N ALA A 137 -5.21 -8.91 -2.60
CA ALA A 137 -4.38 -8.17 -1.65
C ALA A 137 -3.87 -6.84 -2.25
N ALA A 138 -3.46 -6.83 -3.52
CA ALA A 138 -3.04 -5.62 -4.20
C ALA A 138 -4.18 -4.60 -4.34
N VAL A 139 -5.40 -5.03 -4.70
CA VAL A 139 -6.58 -4.15 -4.78
C VAL A 139 -6.85 -3.51 -3.43
N GLU A 140 -6.87 -4.28 -2.34
CA GLU A 140 -7.10 -3.78 -0.98
C GLU A 140 -6.03 -2.75 -0.55
N LEU A 141 -4.75 -3.05 -0.80
CA LEU A 141 -3.63 -2.14 -0.54
C LEU A 141 -3.81 -0.81 -1.28
N PHE A 142 -4.13 -0.88 -2.56
CA PHE A 142 -4.24 0.32 -3.41
C PHE A 142 -5.53 1.10 -3.15
N GLU A 143 -6.64 0.45 -2.76
CA GLU A 143 -7.86 1.12 -2.28
C GLU A 143 -7.56 1.92 -1.02
N THR A 144 -6.94 1.28 -0.02
CA THR A 144 -6.53 1.93 1.22
C THR A 144 -5.63 3.13 0.94
N ALA A 145 -4.60 2.95 0.11
CA ALA A 145 -3.65 4.02 -0.22
C ALA A 145 -4.30 5.18 -1.01
N ALA A 146 -5.28 4.89 -1.87
CA ALA A 146 -5.99 5.91 -2.65
C ALA A 146 -6.80 6.87 -1.77
N ASP A 147 -7.30 6.37 -0.63
CA ASP A 147 -8.18 7.11 0.27
C ASP A 147 -7.47 7.61 1.55
N ASP A 148 -6.23 7.18 1.81
CA ASP A 148 -5.48 7.60 3.01
C ASP A 148 -5.00 9.06 2.89
N GLU A 149 -5.66 9.96 3.59
CA GLU A 149 -5.31 11.39 3.63
C GLU A 149 -3.93 11.68 4.24
N LYS A 150 -3.35 10.74 4.99
CA LYS A 150 -2.00 10.84 5.54
C LYS A 150 -0.93 10.54 4.49
N LEU A 151 -1.29 9.83 3.43
CA LEU A 151 -0.39 9.54 2.34
C LEU A 151 -0.21 10.77 1.45
N ASP A 152 1.02 10.99 0.97
CA ASP A 152 1.34 12.08 0.06
C ASP A 152 0.47 12.05 -1.21
N LEU A 153 0.12 13.24 -1.73
CA LEU A 153 -0.78 13.38 -2.88
C LEU A 153 -0.30 12.64 -4.13
N ASP A 154 1.03 12.60 -4.39
CA ASP A 154 1.56 11.92 -5.57
C ASP A 154 1.41 10.41 -5.45
N LEU A 155 1.63 9.85 -4.23
CA LEU A 155 1.45 8.43 -3.95
C LEU A 155 -0.04 8.04 -3.98
N ARG A 156 -0.93 8.88 -3.44
CA ARG A 156 -2.39 8.67 -3.58
C ARG A 156 -2.83 8.70 -5.04
N SER A 157 -2.32 9.66 -5.80
CA SER A 157 -2.62 9.78 -7.23
C SER A 157 -2.09 8.60 -8.03
N TYR A 158 -0.92 8.09 -7.68
CA TYR A 158 -0.38 6.85 -8.24
C TYR A 158 -1.32 5.68 -7.93
N ALA A 159 -1.71 5.48 -6.68
CA ALA A 159 -2.63 4.42 -6.29
C ALA A 159 -3.95 4.48 -7.06
N LYS A 160 -4.56 5.67 -7.18
CA LYS A 160 -5.79 5.89 -7.95
C LYS A 160 -5.66 5.56 -9.44
N ARG A 161 -4.49 5.81 -10.04
CA ARG A 161 -4.26 5.49 -11.46
C ARG A 161 -4.07 4.00 -11.72
N VAL A 162 -3.40 3.28 -10.80
CA VAL A 162 -3.08 1.85 -10.96
C VAL A 162 -4.27 0.96 -10.59
N LEU A 163 -5.07 1.37 -9.62
CA LEU A 163 -6.19 0.59 -9.07
C LEU A 163 -7.16 0.02 -10.13
N PRO A 164 -7.58 0.75 -11.18
CA PRO A 164 -8.44 0.19 -12.23
C PRO A 164 -7.81 -1.01 -12.94
N THR A 165 -6.50 -0.97 -13.21
CA THR A 165 -5.76 -2.08 -13.84
C THR A 165 -5.72 -3.31 -12.91
N LEU A 166 -5.46 -3.12 -11.61
CA LEU A 166 -5.46 -4.21 -10.63
C LEU A 166 -6.84 -4.89 -10.52
N ARG A 167 -7.91 -4.10 -10.52
CA ARG A 167 -9.29 -4.62 -10.51
C ARG A 167 -9.61 -5.42 -11.79
N GLU A 168 -9.14 -4.97 -12.93
CA GLU A 168 -9.32 -5.69 -14.19
C GLU A 168 -8.52 -6.99 -14.21
N HIS A 169 -7.28 -6.99 -13.73
CA HIS A 169 -6.48 -8.22 -13.56
C HIS A 169 -7.19 -9.21 -12.64
N LEU A 170 -7.68 -8.77 -11.48
CA LEU A 170 -8.43 -9.62 -10.55
C LEU A 170 -9.63 -10.28 -11.23
N LYS A 171 -10.44 -9.48 -11.93
CA LYS A 171 -11.61 -9.98 -12.67
C LYS A 171 -11.24 -10.99 -13.75
N GLN A 172 -10.18 -10.73 -14.51
CA GLN A 172 -9.68 -11.65 -15.53
C GLN A 172 -9.16 -12.95 -14.90
N ALA A 173 -8.37 -12.83 -13.81
CA ALA A 173 -7.85 -13.99 -13.10
C ALA A 173 -8.97 -14.89 -12.57
N GLN A 174 -9.99 -14.33 -11.93
CA GLN A 174 -11.19 -15.07 -11.46
C GLN A 174 -11.93 -15.74 -12.60
N THR A 175 -12.06 -15.05 -13.75
CA THR A 175 -12.73 -15.60 -14.92
C THR A 175 -11.97 -16.79 -15.51
N ILE A 176 -10.63 -16.69 -15.60
CA ILE A 176 -9.78 -17.77 -16.10
C ILE A 176 -9.78 -18.96 -15.12
N GLN A 177 -9.62 -18.66 -13.81
CA GLN A 177 -9.67 -19.68 -12.75
C GLN A 177 -10.97 -20.51 -12.81
N SER A 178 -12.12 -19.84 -12.94
CA SER A 178 -13.42 -20.53 -13.03
C SER A 178 -13.50 -21.48 -14.23
N LYS A 179 -12.92 -21.09 -15.38
CA LYS A 179 -12.87 -21.94 -16.58
C LYS A 179 -11.92 -23.14 -16.47
N LEU A 180 -10.89 -23.03 -15.63
CA LEU A 180 -9.94 -24.11 -15.39
C LEU A 180 -10.45 -25.14 -14.37
N ALA A 181 -11.46 -24.80 -13.59
CA ALA A 181 -12.08 -25.67 -12.59
C ALA A 181 -13.14 -26.63 -13.16
N GLY A 182 -13.69 -26.33 -14.35
CA GLY A 182 -14.66 -27.17 -15.10
C GLY A 182 -13.98 -28.00 -16.14
#